data_cf0ecdc8cbecaaab05b58a7ab5608abe
#
_entry.id   cf0ecdc8cbecaaab05b58a7ab5608abe
#
_cell.length_a   1.000
_cell.length_b   1.000
_cell.length_c   1.000
_cell.angle_alpha   90.00
_cell.angle_beta   90.00
_cell.angle_gamma   90.00
#
_symmetry.space_group_name_H-M   'P 1'
#
loop_
_entity.id
_entity.type
_entity.pdbx_description
1 polymer ?
#
loop_
_entity_poly.entity_id
_entity_poly.type
_entity_poly.pdbx_seq_one_letter_code
_entity_poly.pdbx_strand_id
1 'polypeptide(L)'
;DPPYNTGNKDFVYNDSYVDSEDSYRHSKWLSFMEKRLKIAKTLLSDKGVIFISIDDNEQANLKLLCDEVFGADNFRNTLYVRRRTKTLNLQFAENGLNSLNVGAEYILVYARNGYLFKEMRVKKKDLPSKGSWNVFWSNADRPTMRYELLGFTPQTGQWRWAKDLADEAVENYRDYLYNHAELSLEEYWEQTGRSKKFIRRIPNGFGKNGGVQYWVGPSDTFLRTSNWTDIEVSQIHKDFELPFNNPKNVELIKEILQAPFYKTSFILDFFAGSGTTLHATMQL
;
A
#
# COMPACT_ATOMS: atom_id res chain seq x y z
N ASP A 1 0.85 15.33 -9.88
CA ASP A 1 -0.20 16.08 -9.14
C ASP A 1 -0.92 17.04 -10.08
N PRO A 2 -1.83 16.55 -10.96
CA PRO A 2 -2.53 17.39 -11.92
C PRO A 2 -3.54 18.32 -11.25
N PRO A 3 -4.08 19.33 -11.95
CA PRO A 3 -5.22 20.09 -11.45
C PRO A 3 -6.43 19.18 -11.23
N TYR A 4 -7.11 19.37 -10.09
CA TYR A 4 -8.21 18.47 -9.66
C TYR A 4 -9.58 18.84 -10.22
N ASN A 5 -9.66 19.91 -11.02
CA ASN A 5 -10.90 20.42 -11.63
C ASN A 5 -11.98 20.77 -10.58
N THR A 6 -11.58 21.32 -9.45
CA THR A 6 -12.49 21.65 -8.33
C THR A 6 -13.40 22.85 -8.60
N GLY A 7 -13.16 23.60 -9.68
CA GLY A 7 -13.83 24.85 -9.97
C GLY A 7 -13.33 26.08 -9.16
N ASN A 8 -12.37 25.87 -8.27
CA ASN A 8 -11.73 26.94 -7.51
C ASN A 8 -10.65 27.62 -8.36
N LYS A 9 -10.62 28.95 -8.35
CA LYS A 9 -9.62 29.76 -9.08
C LYS A 9 -8.22 29.73 -8.48
N ASP A 10 -7.96 28.81 -7.57
CA ASP A 10 -6.73 28.74 -6.76
C ASP A 10 -5.54 28.09 -7.49
N PHE A 11 -5.73 27.65 -8.73
CA PHE A 11 -4.67 27.04 -9.51
C PHE A 11 -3.97 28.06 -10.43
N VAL A 12 -2.65 28.16 -10.24
CA VAL A 12 -1.73 28.99 -11.06
C VAL A 12 -1.61 28.47 -12.51
N TYR A 13 -2.00 27.22 -12.76
CA TYR A 13 -2.23 26.73 -14.11
C TYR A 13 -3.52 27.38 -14.64
N ASN A 14 -3.45 27.93 -15.82
CA ASN A 14 -4.51 28.62 -16.53
C ASN A 14 -5.84 27.81 -16.56
N ASP A 15 -6.41 27.57 -15.36
CA ASP A 15 -7.70 26.92 -15.10
C ASP A 15 -8.88 27.82 -15.47
N SER A 16 -8.59 28.98 -16.07
CA SER A 16 -9.59 29.80 -16.73
C SER A 16 -10.36 29.09 -17.87
N TYR A 17 -9.99 27.82 -18.12
CA TYR A 17 -10.69 26.98 -19.10
C TYR A 17 -11.96 26.31 -18.57
N VAL A 18 -12.18 26.22 -17.26
CA VAL A 18 -13.30 25.46 -16.74
C VAL A 18 -13.94 26.16 -15.56
N ASP A 19 -14.98 26.93 -15.86
CA ASP A 19 -15.91 27.43 -14.84
C ASP A 19 -16.67 26.25 -14.21
N SER A 20 -17.00 26.31 -12.92
CA SER A 20 -17.85 25.34 -12.24
C SER A 20 -19.21 25.15 -12.91
N GLU A 21 -19.70 26.20 -13.61
CA GLU A 21 -20.94 26.20 -14.38
C GLU A 21 -20.79 25.66 -15.81
N ASP A 22 -19.56 25.33 -16.27
CA ASP A 22 -19.32 24.80 -17.62
C ASP A 22 -19.75 23.33 -17.70
N SER A 23 -20.83 23.03 -18.42
CA SER A 23 -21.33 21.68 -18.67
C SER A 23 -20.32 20.76 -19.35
N TYR A 24 -19.29 21.30 -19.99
CA TYR A 24 -18.21 20.55 -20.67
C TYR A 24 -16.92 20.46 -19.85
N ARG A 25 -16.92 20.87 -18.58
CA ARG A 25 -15.72 20.93 -17.74
C ARG A 25 -14.94 19.60 -17.69
N HIS A 26 -15.64 18.49 -17.53
CA HIS A 26 -15.04 17.17 -17.48
C HIS A 26 -14.36 16.79 -18.80
N SER A 27 -15.04 17.02 -19.93
CA SER A 27 -14.51 16.74 -21.27
C SER A 27 -13.27 17.58 -21.61
N LYS A 28 -13.28 18.85 -21.23
CA LYS A 28 -12.13 19.75 -21.41
C LYS A 28 -10.95 19.30 -20.58
N TRP A 29 -11.19 18.94 -19.33
CA TRP A 29 -10.17 18.40 -18.43
C TRP A 29 -9.60 17.10 -18.94
N LEU A 30 -10.44 16.15 -19.39
CA LEU A 30 -10.02 14.90 -20.00
C LEU A 30 -9.13 15.11 -21.22
N SER A 31 -9.52 16.04 -22.12
CA SER A 31 -8.72 16.38 -23.30
C SER A 31 -7.36 16.98 -22.93
N PHE A 32 -7.31 17.78 -21.87
CA PHE A 32 -6.08 18.34 -21.32
C PHE A 32 -5.15 17.23 -20.76
N MET A 33 -5.71 16.29 -20.00
CA MET A 33 -4.97 15.19 -19.39
C MET A 33 -4.52 14.17 -20.42
N GLU A 34 -5.36 13.79 -21.36
CA GLU A 34 -5.08 12.79 -22.38
C GLU A 34 -3.77 13.06 -23.14
N LYS A 35 -3.60 14.30 -23.61
CA LYS A 35 -2.39 14.71 -24.34
C LYS A 35 -1.12 14.48 -23.52
N ARG A 36 -1.18 14.81 -22.22
CA ARG A 36 -0.03 14.68 -21.30
C ARG A 36 0.25 13.24 -20.91
N LEU A 37 -0.80 12.48 -20.65
CA LEU A 37 -0.67 11.06 -20.28
C LEU A 37 -0.16 10.22 -21.45
N LYS A 38 -0.56 10.52 -22.70
CA LYS A 38 -0.01 9.86 -23.90
C LYS A 38 1.49 10.12 -24.03
N ILE A 39 1.96 11.32 -23.78
CA ILE A 39 3.40 11.63 -23.76
C ILE A 39 4.08 10.90 -22.59
N ALA A 40 3.52 10.97 -21.38
CA ALA A 40 4.07 10.30 -20.22
C ALA A 40 4.24 8.79 -20.44
N LYS A 41 3.27 8.14 -21.11
CA LYS A 41 3.37 6.73 -21.49
C LYS A 41 4.62 6.43 -22.32
N THR A 42 4.99 7.31 -23.25
CA THR A 42 6.19 7.09 -24.11
C THR A 42 7.49 7.23 -23.34
N LEU A 43 7.48 7.97 -22.24
CA LEU A 43 8.64 8.20 -21.38
C LEU A 43 8.86 7.10 -20.33
N LEU A 44 7.83 6.28 -20.06
CA LEU A 44 7.95 5.17 -19.13
C LEU A 44 8.83 4.05 -19.69
N SER A 45 9.88 3.71 -18.96
CA SER A 45 10.69 2.51 -19.23
C SER A 45 9.87 1.22 -19.02
N ASP A 46 10.40 0.06 -19.39
CA ASP A 46 9.71 -1.23 -19.21
C ASP A 46 9.45 -1.60 -17.73
N LYS A 47 10.18 -0.96 -16.82
CA LYS A 47 10.00 -1.06 -15.37
C LYS A 47 9.41 0.23 -14.78
N GLY A 48 8.88 1.10 -15.64
CA GLY A 48 8.37 2.41 -15.25
C GLY A 48 7.01 2.32 -14.56
N VAL A 49 6.77 3.28 -13.67
CA VAL A 49 5.52 3.47 -12.93
C VAL A 49 5.12 4.94 -12.94
N ILE A 50 3.84 5.20 -12.97
CA ILE A 50 3.27 6.53 -12.83
C ILE A 50 2.31 6.53 -11.63
N PHE A 51 2.42 7.55 -10.79
CA PHE A 51 1.54 7.86 -9.67
C PHE A 51 0.82 9.17 -9.99
N ILE A 52 -0.50 9.17 -9.92
CA ILE A 52 -1.33 10.33 -10.29
C ILE A 52 -2.29 10.62 -9.15
N SER A 53 -2.05 11.73 -8.44
CA SER A 53 -2.95 12.19 -7.37
C SER A 53 -4.21 12.80 -7.96
N ILE A 54 -5.34 12.57 -7.32
CA ILE A 54 -6.65 13.10 -7.72
C ILE A 54 -7.62 13.04 -6.53
N ASP A 55 -8.68 13.84 -6.57
CA ASP A 55 -9.81 13.75 -5.64
C ASP A 55 -11.10 13.27 -6.33
N ASP A 56 -12.21 13.28 -5.58
CA ASP A 56 -13.52 12.79 -6.04
C ASP A 56 -14.05 13.52 -7.30
N ASN A 57 -13.56 14.74 -7.60
CA ASN A 57 -14.06 15.49 -8.75
C ASN A 57 -13.79 14.78 -10.08
N GLU A 58 -12.61 14.17 -10.24
CA GLU A 58 -12.20 13.56 -11.50
C GLU A 58 -11.62 12.14 -11.37
N GLN A 59 -11.68 11.51 -10.20
CA GLN A 59 -11.08 10.19 -9.97
C GLN A 59 -11.63 9.14 -10.95
N ALA A 60 -12.93 9.07 -11.13
CA ALA A 60 -13.57 8.10 -12.02
C ALA A 60 -13.19 8.33 -13.49
N ASN A 61 -13.24 9.58 -13.93
CA ASN A 61 -12.90 9.98 -15.29
C ASN A 61 -11.41 9.74 -15.59
N LEU A 62 -10.54 10.08 -14.64
CA LEU A 62 -9.10 9.82 -14.76
C LEU A 62 -8.79 8.33 -14.83
N LYS A 63 -9.48 7.51 -14.03
CA LYS A 63 -9.29 6.05 -14.06
C LYS A 63 -9.60 5.47 -15.42
N LEU A 64 -10.74 5.86 -16.02
CA LEU A 64 -11.14 5.41 -17.35
C LEU A 64 -10.14 5.87 -18.43
N LEU A 65 -9.72 7.12 -18.38
CA LEU A 65 -8.72 7.66 -19.30
C LEU A 65 -7.37 6.94 -19.17
N CYS A 66 -6.94 6.65 -17.95
CA CYS A 66 -5.70 5.92 -17.71
C CYS A 66 -5.78 4.47 -18.19
N ASP A 67 -6.93 3.81 -18.06
CA ASP A 67 -7.15 2.48 -18.62
C ASP A 67 -7.02 2.48 -20.15
N GLU A 68 -7.54 3.50 -20.80
CA GLU A 68 -7.39 3.66 -22.26
C GLU A 68 -5.94 3.96 -22.66
N VAL A 69 -5.29 4.91 -21.96
CA VAL A 69 -3.94 5.34 -22.30
C VAL A 69 -2.89 4.29 -21.96
N PHE A 70 -2.87 3.78 -20.74
CA PHE A 70 -1.84 2.86 -20.25
C PHE A 70 -2.20 1.39 -20.47
N GLY A 71 -3.49 1.07 -20.61
CA GLY A 71 -4.04 -0.28 -20.61
C GLY A 71 -4.52 -0.69 -19.21
N ALA A 72 -5.73 -1.25 -19.12
CA ALA A 72 -6.34 -1.70 -17.86
C ALA A 72 -5.47 -2.76 -17.13
N ASP A 73 -4.79 -3.63 -17.86
CA ASP A 73 -3.89 -4.66 -17.30
C ASP A 73 -2.65 -4.07 -16.61
N ASN A 74 -2.30 -2.81 -16.90
CA ASN A 74 -1.21 -2.08 -16.29
C ASN A 74 -1.60 -1.33 -15.02
N PHE A 75 -2.88 -1.34 -14.67
CA PHE A 75 -3.35 -0.83 -13.39
C PHE A 75 -2.79 -1.66 -12.24
N ARG A 76 -2.29 -1.00 -11.20
CA ARG A 76 -1.75 -1.66 -10.00
C ARG A 76 -2.63 -1.45 -8.80
N ASN A 77 -2.86 -0.20 -8.42
CA ASN A 77 -3.63 0.15 -7.22
C ASN A 77 -4.26 1.54 -7.35
N THR A 78 -5.32 1.76 -6.59
CA THR A 78 -5.72 3.07 -6.09
C THR A 78 -5.27 3.16 -4.63
N LEU A 79 -4.39 4.10 -4.31
CA LEU A 79 -3.98 4.38 -2.95
C LEU A 79 -4.93 5.40 -2.34
N TYR A 80 -5.36 5.14 -1.12
CA TYR A 80 -6.23 6.03 -0.34
C TYR A 80 -5.38 6.79 0.67
N VAL A 81 -5.23 8.11 0.48
CA VAL A 81 -4.39 8.97 1.32
C VAL A 81 -5.28 9.89 2.13
N ARG A 82 -4.97 10.09 3.41
CA ARG A 82 -5.79 10.92 4.30
C ARG A 82 -5.75 12.39 3.87
N ARG A 83 -6.91 12.98 3.63
CA ARG A 83 -7.06 14.41 3.48
C ARG A 83 -7.14 15.06 4.86
N ARG A 84 -6.47 16.20 5.05
CA ARG A 84 -6.65 16.99 6.25
C ARG A 84 -8.09 17.50 6.32
N THR A 85 -8.87 16.98 7.26
CA THR A 85 -10.23 17.44 7.48
C THR A 85 -10.22 18.67 8.40
N LYS A 86 -10.86 19.74 7.98
CA LYS A 86 -11.21 20.83 8.88
C LYS A 86 -12.35 20.33 9.79
N THR A 87 -12.26 20.60 11.08
CA THR A 87 -13.35 20.31 12.01
C THR A 87 -14.57 21.14 11.57
N LEU A 88 -15.71 20.48 11.30
CA LEU A 88 -16.97 21.17 11.10
C LEU A 88 -17.37 21.86 12.40
N ASN A 89 -17.75 23.13 12.30
CA ASN A 89 -18.42 23.78 13.42
C ASN A 89 -19.75 23.08 13.68
N LEU A 90 -19.99 22.64 14.91
CA LEU A 90 -21.21 21.92 15.32
C LEU A 90 -22.50 22.66 14.93
N GLN A 91 -22.47 24.00 14.93
CA GLN A 91 -23.61 24.84 14.53
C GLN A 91 -24.12 24.57 13.08
N PHE A 92 -23.29 24.04 12.19
CA PHE A 92 -23.70 23.68 10.83
C PHE A 92 -24.30 22.25 10.74
N ALA A 93 -24.24 21.48 11.82
CA ALA A 93 -24.77 20.12 11.87
C ALA A 93 -26.15 20.03 12.54
N GLU A 94 -26.68 21.11 13.11
CA GLU A 94 -27.94 21.13 13.88
C GLU A 94 -29.16 20.67 13.05
N ASN A 95 -29.15 20.90 11.74
CA ASN A 95 -30.23 20.52 10.82
C ASN A 95 -29.86 19.33 9.90
N GLY A 96 -28.80 18.59 10.23
CA GLY A 96 -28.25 17.52 9.38
C GLY A 96 -27.25 18.01 8.34
N LEU A 97 -26.67 17.07 7.60
CA LEU A 97 -25.65 17.33 6.59
C LEU A 97 -26.12 16.78 5.23
N ASN A 98 -26.00 17.57 4.17
CA ASN A 98 -26.27 17.09 2.81
C ASN A 98 -25.21 16.10 2.32
N SER A 99 -23.99 16.18 2.84
CA SER A 99 -22.88 15.28 2.53
C SER A 99 -21.89 15.21 3.69
N LEU A 100 -21.13 14.13 3.73
CA LEU A 100 -20.01 14.01 4.67
C LEU A 100 -18.79 14.78 4.12
N ASN A 101 -17.90 15.20 5.03
CA ASN A 101 -16.63 15.79 4.64
C ASN A 101 -15.77 14.76 3.91
N VAL A 102 -15.14 15.19 2.83
CA VAL A 102 -14.17 14.37 2.11
C VAL A 102 -12.94 14.12 2.99
N GLY A 103 -12.73 12.87 3.36
CA GLY A 103 -11.68 12.44 4.29
C GLY A 103 -10.44 11.87 3.60
N ALA A 104 -10.47 11.63 2.30
CA ALA A 104 -9.37 11.05 1.54
C ALA A 104 -9.20 11.69 0.16
N GLU A 105 -8.00 11.53 -0.38
CA GLU A 105 -7.67 11.71 -1.80
C GLU A 105 -7.13 10.40 -2.34
N TYR A 106 -6.99 10.31 -3.64
CA TYR A 106 -6.58 9.09 -4.33
C TYR A 106 -5.26 9.28 -5.05
N ILE A 107 -4.49 8.19 -5.16
CA ILE A 107 -3.35 8.13 -6.06
C ILE A 107 -3.55 6.90 -6.94
N LEU A 108 -3.77 7.12 -8.23
CA LEU A 108 -3.85 6.05 -9.21
C LEU A 108 -2.44 5.61 -9.59
N VAL A 109 -2.20 4.30 -9.61
CA VAL A 109 -0.90 3.70 -9.91
C VAL A 109 -1.02 2.82 -11.15
N TYR A 110 -0.28 3.18 -12.20
CA TYR A 110 -0.11 2.39 -13.41
C TYR A 110 1.35 2.08 -13.65
N ALA A 111 1.66 0.88 -14.08
CA ALA A 111 3.04 0.46 -14.27
C ALA A 111 3.20 -0.52 -15.42
N ARG A 112 4.36 -0.46 -16.10
CA ARG A 112 4.73 -1.46 -17.11
C ARG A 112 4.92 -2.85 -16.49
N ASN A 113 4.88 -3.90 -17.31
CA ASN A 113 4.91 -5.31 -16.85
C ASN A 113 6.13 -5.68 -16.00
N GLY A 114 7.26 -5.03 -16.21
CA GLY A 114 8.50 -5.28 -15.45
C GLY A 114 8.58 -4.56 -14.10
N TYR A 115 7.55 -3.82 -13.68
CA TYR A 115 7.54 -3.11 -12.42
C TYR A 115 7.19 -4.02 -11.24
N LEU A 116 7.93 -3.85 -10.15
CA LEU A 116 7.66 -4.49 -8.86
C LEU A 116 7.67 -3.42 -7.75
N PHE A 117 6.75 -3.56 -6.80
CA PHE A 117 6.82 -2.84 -5.53
C PHE A 117 7.89 -3.45 -4.63
N LYS A 118 8.63 -2.61 -3.95
CA LYS A 118 9.46 -3.01 -2.82
C LYS A 118 8.55 -3.47 -1.66
N GLU A 119 9.05 -4.33 -0.80
CA GLU A 119 8.40 -4.63 0.47
C GLU A 119 8.39 -3.38 1.35
N MET A 120 7.20 -2.81 1.56
CA MET A 120 6.99 -1.63 2.38
C MET A 120 6.34 -2.06 3.70
N ARG A 121 6.90 -1.63 4.83
CA ARG A 121 6.38 -1.95 6.15
C ARG A 121 5.98 -0.69 6.91
N VAL A 122 4.84 -0.79 7.59
CA VAL A 122 4.29 0.27 8.43
C VAL A 122 4.33 -0.19 9.89
N LYS A 123 4.78 0.68 10.78
CA LYS A 123 4.75 0.41 12.23
C LYS A 123 3.30 0.31 12.71
N LYS A 124 3.03 -0.67 13.57
CA LYS A 124 1.75 -0.78 14.26
C LYS A 124 1.64 0.36 15.28
N LYS A 125 0.45 0.91 15.42
CA LYS A 125 0.17 1.94 16.43
C LYS A 125 0.13 1.35 17.85
N ASP A 126 -0.31 0.10 17.94
CA ASP A 126 -0.40 -0.64 19.19
C ASP A 126 0.92 -1.37 19.50
N LEU A 127 1.01 -1.91 20.72
CA LEU A 127 2.14 -2.74 21.13
C LEU A 127 2.41 -3.87 20.14
N PRO A 128 3.68 -4.29 19.98
CA PRO A 128 4.03 -5.41 19.11
C PRO A 128 3.14 -6.62 19.42
N SER A 129 2.67 -7.30 18.39
CA SER A 129 1.93 -8.55 18.61
C SER A 129 2.88 -9.58 19.21
N LYS A 130 2.47 -10.24 20.28
CA LYS A 130 3.17 -11.43 20.80
C LYS A 130 3.22 -12.51 19.73
N GLY A 131 4.22 -13.38 19.82
CA GLY A 131 4.27 -14.57 19.00
C GLY A 131 3.02 -15.44 19.19
N SER A 132 2.54 -16.05 18.13
CA SER A 132 1.31 -16.85 18.16
C SER A 132 1.40 -18.09 17.28
N TRP A 133 0.67 -19.14 17.70
CA TRP A 133 0.52 -20.37 16.93
C TRP A 133 -0.72 -20.27 16.05
N ASN A 134 -0.52 -20.41 14.74
CA ASN A 134 -1.58 -20.34 13.75
C ASN A 134 -1.77 -21.70 13.05
N VAL A 135 -2.96 -21.95 12.54
CA VAL A 135 -3.29 -23.17 11.79
C VAL A 135 -2.41 -23.28 10.54
N PHE A 136 -1.71 -24.40 10.39
CA PHE A 136 -0.80 -24.64 9.26
C PHE A 136 -1.53 -25.04 7.97
N TRP A 137 -2.78 -25.50 8.09
CA TRP A 137 -3.63 -25.85 6.97
C TRP A 137 -4.21 -24.63 6.25
N SER A 138 -4.40 -24.73 4.93
CA SER A 138 -5.00 -23.73 4.06
C SER A 138 -6.08 -24.35 3.19
N ASN A 139 -7.14 -23.61 2.86
CA ASN A 139 -8.22 -24.06 1.98
C ASN A 139 -7.83 -24.05 0.49
N ALA A 140 -6.65 -23.59 0.11
CA ALA A 140 -6.15 -23.75 -1.26
C ALA A 140 -6.01 -25.25 -1.61
N ASP A 141 -6.14 -25.60 -2.89
CA ASP A 141 -6.19 -26.98 -3.34
C ASP A 141 -5.04 -27.29 -4.32
N ARG A 142 -3.89 -27.65 -3.77
CA ARG A 142 -2.72 -28.15 -4.53
C ARG A 142 -2.37 -29.52 -4.01
N PRO A 143 -2.70 -30.63 -4.71
CA PRO A 143 -2.45 -32.00 -4.24
C PRO A 143 -1.00 -32.27 -3.82
N THR A 144 -0.02 -31.67 -4.50
CA THR A 144 1.42 -31.80 -4.18
C THR A 144 1.79 -31.22 -2.82
N MET A 145 0.93 -30.39 -2.23
CA MET A 145 1.11 -29.80 -0.89
C MET A 145 0.35 -30.57 0.20
N ARG A 146 -0.14 -31.78 -0.12
CA ARG A 146 -0.76 -32.73 0.82
C ARG A 146 0.18 -33.86 1.08
N TYR A 147 1.09 -33.66 1.99
CA TYR A 147 2.06 -34.65 2.45
C TYR A 147 1.84 -34.97 3.92
N GLU A 148 2.34 -36.13 4.38
CA GLU A 148 2.33 -36.47 5.78
C GLU A 148 3.26 -35.54 6.57
N LEU A 149 2.73 -34.97 7.67
CA LEU A 149 3.47 -34.13 8.60
C LEU A 149 3.02 -34.41 10.03
N LEU A 150 3.95 -34.82 10.89
CA LEU A 150 3.68 -35.15 12.29
C LEU A 150 2.55 -36.19 12.46
N GLY A 151 2.51 -37.22 11.57
CA GLY A 151 1.51 -38.27 11.59
C GLY A 151 0.13 -37.85 11.11
N PHE A 152 0.01 -36.78 10.29
CA PHE A 152 -1.24 -36.38 9.71
C PHE A 152 -1.07 -35.92 8.26
N THR A 153 -2.01 -36.35 7.39
CA THR A 153 -2.10 -35.93 5.99
C THR A 153 -3.48 -35.30 5.73
N PRO A 154 -3.58 -34.06 5.25
CA PRO A 154 -4.87 -33.43 4.98
C PRO A 154 -5.59 -34.11 3.83
N GLN A 155 -6.87 -34.42 3.99
CA GLN A 155 -7.71 -35.01 2.94
C GLN A 155 -8.20 -33.94 1.94
N THR A 156 -8.38 -32.71 2.40
CA THR A 156 -8.81 -31.54 1.63
C THR A 156 -7.94 -30.35 1.96
N GLY A 157 -7.88 -29.38 1.07
CA GLY A 157 -6.98 -28.23 1.24
C GLY A 157 -5.52 -28.61 1.08
N GLN A 158 -4.63 -27.92 1.76
CA GLN A 158 -3.18 -28.14 1.65
C GLN A 158 -2.42 -27.61 2.86
N TRP A 159 -1.17 -28.01 3.01
CA TRP A 159 -0.21 -27.34 3.89
C TRP A 159 0.25 -25.99 3.28
N ARG A 160 0.70 -25.06 4.13
CA ARG A 160 1.11 -23.73 3.71
C ARG A 160 2.49 -23.68 3.06
N TRP A 161 3.40 -24.59 3.45
CA TRP A 161 4.78 -24.63 2.96
C TRP A 161 5.09 -25.95 2.28
N ALA A 162 6.14 -25.98 1.46
CA ALA A 162 6.69 -27.19 0.89
C ALA A 162 7.22 -28.13 1.99
N LYS A 163 7.29 -29.42 1.67
CA LYS A 163 7.61 -30.47 2.65
C LYS A 163 8.96 -30.22 3.35
N ASP A 164 9.99 -29.92 2.58
CA ASP A 164 11.34 -29.75 3.13
C ASP A 164 11.39 -28.61 4.16
N LEU A 165 10.73 -27.50 3.88
CA LEU A 165 10.65 -26.36 4.79
C LEU A 165 9.78 -26.66 6.02
N ALA A 166 8.76 -27.48 5.87
CA ALA A 166 7.92 -27.90 6.99
C ALA A 166 8.66 -28.91 7.90
N ASP A 167 9.38 -29.83 7.31
CA ASP A 167 10.20 -30.80 8.07
C ASP A 167 11.30 -30.05 8.85
N GLU A 168 12.02 -29.10 8.22
CA GLU A 168 12.99 -28.25 8.91
C GLU A 168 12.34 -27.48 10.09
N ALA A 169 11.14 -26.94 9.89
CA ALA A 169 10.44 -26.21 10.95
C ALA A 169 9.98 -27.11 12.11
N VAL A 170 9.70 -28.37 11.84
CA VAL A 170 9.44 -29.39 12.88
C VAL A 170 10.71 -29.69 13.67
N GLU A 171 11.83 -29.89 12.99
CA GLU A 171 13.12 -30.17 13.66
C GLU A 171 13.59 -28.95 14.46
N ASN A 172 13.42 -27.74 13.96
CA ASN A 172 13.71 -26.51 14.71
C ASN A 172 12.90 -26.41 16.00
N TYR A 173 11.63 -26.83 15.99
CA TYR A 173 10.81 -26.81 17.20
C TYR A 173 11.20 -27.96 18.18
N ARG A 174 11.61 -29.12 17.68
CA ARG A 174 12.15 -30.21 18.51
C ARG A 174 13.47 -29.80 19.17
N ASP A 175 14.37 -29.20 18.42
CA ASP A 175 15.64 -28.66 18.94
C ASP A 175 15.39 -27.59 20.03
N TYR A 176 14.45 -26.69 19.83
CA TYR A 176 14.05 -25.75 20.88
C TYR A 176 13.59 -26.45 22.15
N LEU A 177 12.69 -27.42 22.03
CA LEU A 177 12.15 -28.12 23.19
C LEU A 177 13.20 -28.95 23.96
N TYR A 178 14.19 -29.46 23.23
CA TYR A 178 15.22 -30.31 23.82
C TYR A 178 16.40 -29.51 24.39
N ASN A 179 16.86 -28.48 23.69
CA ASN A 179 18.11 -27.80 24.00
C ASN A 179 17.93 -26.37 24.53
N HIS A 180 16.73 -25.77 24.43
CA HIS A 180 16.53 -24.33 24.70
C HIS A 180 15.21 -24.03 25.44
N ALA A 181 14.62 -25.06 26.09
CA ALA A 181 13.33 -24.92 26.78
C ALA A 181 13.36 -24.01 28.02
N GLU A 182 14.54 -23.60 28.47
CA GLU A 182 14.73 -22.56 29.50
C GLU A 182 14.38 -21.14 29.02
N LEU A 183 14.42 -20.92 27.71
CA LEU A 183 14.01 -19.65 27.08
C LEU A 183 12.55 -19.72 26.66
N SER A 184 11.89 -18.58 26.57
CA SER A 184 10.65 -18.51 25.80
C SER A 184 10.94 -18.72 24.31
N LEU A 185 9.94 -19.21 23.55
CA LEU A 185 10.10 -19.40 22.12
C LEU A 185 10.40 -18.06 21.38
N GLU A 186 9.92 -16.95 21.92
CA GLU A 186 10.18 -15.60 21.40
C GLU A 186 11.66 -15.23 21.57
N GLU A 187 12.22 -15.44 22.78
CA GLU A 187 13.64 -15.17 23.07
C GLU A 187 14.56 -16.05 22.23
N TYR A 188 14.26 -17.33 22.12
CA TYR A 188 15.02 -18.24 21.26
C TYR A 188 15.00 -17.79 19.80
N TRP A 189 13.83 -17.41 19.28
CA TRP A 189 13.69 -16.92 17.91
C TRP A 189 14.50 -15.64 17.66
N GLU A 190 14.49 -14.69 18.61
CA GLU A 190 15.32 -13.47 18.53
C GLU A 190 16.82 -13.83 18.46
N GLN A 191 17.30 -14.74 19.31
CA GLN A 191 18.70 -15.19 19.31
C GLN A 191 19.12 -15.85 17.98
N THR A 192 18.20 -16.47 17.27
CA THR A 192 18.45 -17.06 15.93
C THR A 192 18.38 -16.02 14.80
N GLY A 193 18.37 -14.74 15.10
CA GLY A 193 18.24 -13.67 14.11
C GLY A 193 16.90 -13.67 13.38
N ARG A 194 15.84 -14.16 14.04
CA ARG A 194 14.47 -14.25 13.51
C ARG A 194 14.33 -15.13 12.26
N SER A 195 15.27 -16.02 12.03
CA SER A 195 15.35 -16.83 10.79
C SER A 195 14.63 -18.16 10.90
N LYS A 196 14.59 -18.76 12.10
CA LYS A 196 14.00 -20.10 12.30
C LYS A 196 12.47 -20.05 12.22
N LYS A 197 11.90 -21.08 11.59
CA LYS A 197 10.47 -21.36 11.55
C LYS A 197 10.18 -22.56 12.46
N PHE A 198 8.97 -22.60 13.02
CA PHE A 198 8.56 -23.65 13.94
C PHE A 198 7.20 -24.19 13.56
N ILE A 199 7.07 -25.53 13.62
CA ILE A 199 5.81 -26.25 13.46
C ILE A 199 5.66 -27.23 14.63
N ARG A 200 4.44 -27.31 15.14
CA ARG A 200 4.03 -28.28 16.15
C ARG A 200 2.70 -28.93 15.78
N ARG A 201 2.41 -30.04 16.41
CA ARG A 201 1.07 -30.61 16.48
C ARG A 201 0.59 -30.60 17.93
N ILE A 202 -0.61 -30.05 18.15
CA ILE A 202 -1.21 -30.10 19.48
C ILE A 202 -1.67 -31.53 19.77
N PRO A 203 -1.50 -32.01 21.03
CA PRO A 203 -2.00 -33.33 21.44
C PRO A 203 -3.50 -33.44 21.16
N ASN A 204 -3.94 -34.60 20.65
CA ASN A 204 -5.34 -34.86 20.32
C ASN A 204 -5.97 -33.89 19.29
N GLY A 205 -5.14 -33.22 18.49
CA GLY A 205 -5.61 -32.35 17.38
C GLY A 205 -6.37 -33.20 16.35
N PHE A 206 -7.55 -32.72 15.99
CA PHE A 206 -8.47 -33.37 15.04
C PHE A 206 -8.99 -32.38 14.00
N GLY A 207 -9.85 -32.85 13.10
CA GLY A 207 -10.43 -32.07 12.04
C GLY A 207 -9.50 -31.91 10.84
N LYS A 208 -9.83 -30.99 9.93
CA LYS A 208 -9.16 -30.80 8.63
C LYS A 208 -7.67 -30.50 8.71
N ASN A 209 -7.21 -29.96 9.83
CA ASN A 209 -5.82 -29.53 10.04
C ASN A 209 -5.02 -30.51 10.95
N GLY A 210 -5.65 -31.52 11.50
CA GLY A 210 -5.00 -32.51 12.40
C GLY A 210 -4.34 -31.89 13.63
N GLY A 211 -4.65 -30.64 13.99
CA GLY A 211 -4.00 -29.92 15.07
C GLY A 211 -2.60 -29.37 14.73
N VAL A 212 -2.19 -29.41 13.47
CA VAL A 212 -0.89 -28.88 13.04
C VAL A 212 -0.90 -27.36 12.99
N GLN A 213 0.08 -26.76 13.65
CA GLN A 213 0.24 -25.32 13.79
C GLN A 213 1.65 -24.87 13.41
N TYR A 214 1.76 -23.68 12.87
CA TYR A 214 3.04 -22.98 12.69
C TYR A 214 3.09 -21.74 13.57
N TRP A 215 4.29 -21.37 14.00
CA TRP A 215 4.47 -20.21 14.84
C TRP A 215 4.76 -18.97 14.00
N VAL A 216 4.16 -17.87 14.40
CA VAL A 216 4.38 -16.53 13.82
C VAL A 216 4.99 -15.67 14.91
N GLY A 217 6.19 -15.19 14.69
CA GLY A 217 6.91 -14.37 15.65
C GLY A 217 6.25 -13.01 15.92
N PRO A 218 6.68 -12.34 16.98
CA PRO A 218 6.28 -10.97 17.28
C PRO A 218 6.57 -10.06 16.08
N SER A 219 5.70 -9.10 15.84
CA SER A 219 5.91 -8.10 14.80
C SER A 219 5.35 -6.76 15.24
N ASP A 220 6.17 -5.74 15.14
CA ASP A 220 5.82 -4.33 15.36
C ASP A 220 5.38 -3.64 14.07
N THR A 221 5.43 -4.35 12.94
CA THR A 221 5.06 -3.84 11.62
C THR A 221 4.07 -4.76 10.91
N PHE A 222 3.44 -4.22 9.87
CA PHE A 222 2.67 -4.98 8.88
C PHE A 222 3.03 -4.49 7.47
N LEU A 223 2.75 -5.32 6.46
CA LEU A 223 2.94 -4.91 5.07
C LEU A 223 1.95 -3.79 4.72
N ARG A 224 2.47 -2.71 4.12
CA ARG A 224 1.65 -1.61 3.63
C ARG A 224 0.69 -2.12 2.56
N THR A 225 -0.56 -1.74 2.70
CA THR A 225 -1.61 -2.02 1.72
C THR A 225 -1.86 -0.76 0.85
N SER A 226 -2.93 -0.74 0.06
CA SER A 226 -3.38 0.47 -0.64
C SER A 226 -3.98 1.54 0.30
N ASN A 227 -4.19 1.23 1.57
CA ASN A 227 -4.63 2.19 2.57
C ASN A 227 -3.42 2.95 3.15
N TRP A 228 -3.28 4.21 2.77
CA TRP A 228 -2.23 5.13 3.20
C TRP A 228 -2.77 6.26 4.07
N THR A 229 -3.86 6.00 4.80
CA THR A 229 -4.50 7.00 5.68
C THR A 229 -3.69 7.34 6.95
N ASP A 230 -2.57 6.67 7.16
CA ASP A 230 -1.57 7.02 8.17
C ASP A 230 -0.75 8.26 7.78
N ILE A 231 -0.78 8.68 6.50
CA ILE A 231 -0.08 9.84 5.96
C ILE A 231 -1.10 10.87 5.47
N GLU A 232 -0.87 12.14 5.77
CA GLU A 232 -1.68 13.24 5.23
C GLU A 232 -1.20 13.67 3.84
N VAL A 233 -2.14 14.01 2.96
CA VAL A 233 -1.84 14.47 1.58
C VAL A 233 -1.06 15.77 1.56
N SER A 234 -1.41 16.72 2.43
CA SER A 234 -0.80 18.05 2.48
C SER A 234 -0.18 18.33 3.85
N GLN A 235 0.92 19.07 3.85
CA GLN A 235 1.58 19.52 5.06
C GLN A 235 1.68 21.05 5.05
N ILE A 236 1.39 21.67 6.20
CA ILE A 236 1.67 23.09 6.38
C ILE A 236 3.16 23.21 6.71
N HIS A 237 3.96 23.72 5.80
CA HIS A 237 5.33 24.12 6.08
C HIS A 237 5.30 25.46 6.83
N LYS A 238 5.67 25.45 8.10
CA LYS A 238 5.83 26.68 8.89
C LYS A 238 7.14 27.41 8.58
N ASP A 239 8.06 26.71 7.93
CA ASP A 239 9.44 27.15 7.78
C ASP A 239 9.77 27.73 6.40
N PHE A 240 8.85 27.67 5.45
CA PHE A 240 9.02 28.25 4.11
C PHE A 240 7.77 29.01 3.71
N GLU A 241 7.90 30.32 3.49
CA GLU A 241 6.90 31.14 2.81
C GLU A 241 6.92 30.82 1.31
N LEU A 242 6.39 29.66 0.93
CA LEU A 242 6.16 29.35 -0.46
C LEU A 242 4.84 29.99 -0.90
N PRO A 243 4.81 30.68 -2.03
CA PRO A 243 3.57 31.25 -2.58
C PRO A 243 2.68 30.16 -3.20
N PHE A 244 2.53 29.02 -2.50
CA PHE A 244 1.78 27.86 -2.97
C PHE A 244 0.83 27.37 -1.88
N ASN A 245 -0.45 27.39 -2.19
CA ASN A 245 -1.54 27.12 -1.25
C ASN A 245 -1.75 25.63 -1.06
N ASN A 246 -1.26 24.77 -0.53
CA ASN A 246 -1.43 23.34 -0.32
C ASN A 246 -0.30 22.50 -0.93
N PRO A 247 0.94 22.66 -0.47
CA PRO A 247 2.02 21.79 -0.90
C PRO A 247 1.73 20.34 -0.46
N LYS A 248 2.11 19.38 -1.29
CA LYS A 248 2.02 17.97 -0.93
C LYS A 248 2.95 17.66 0.24
N ASN A 249 2.58 16.66 1.03
CA ASN A 249 3.40 16.20 2.14
C ASN A 249 4.68 15.53 1.62
N VAL A 250 5.83 16.00 2.09
CA VAL A 250 7.16 15.47 1.71
C VAL A 250 7.28 13.99 2.05
N GLU A 251 6.77 13.54 3.21
CA GLU A 251 6.82 12.13 3.61
C GLU A 251 5.97 11.24 2.69
N LEU A 252 4.82 11.73 2.21
CA LEU A 252 4.02 11.03 1.20
C LEU A 252 4.83 10.82 -0.08
N ILE A 253 5.49 11.86 -0.57
CA ILE A 253 6.29 11.77 -1.79
C ILE A 253 7.51 10.87 -1.58
N LYS A 254 8.17 10.91 -0.42
CA LYS A 254 9.27 9.96 -0.11
C LYS A 254 8.79 8.50 -0.15
N GLU A 255 7.65 8.18 0.45
CA GLU A 255 7.06 6.84 0.41
C GLU A 255 6.78 6.41 -1.05
N ILE A 256 6.25 7.31 -1.87
CA ILE A 256 6.03 7.06 -3.31
C ILE A 256 7.35 6.79 -4.03
N LEU A 257 8.38 7.60 -3.79
CA LEU A 257 9.68 7.47 -4.45
C LEU A 257 10.43 6.20 -4.01
N GLN A 258 10.19 5.73 -2.79
CA GLN A 258 10.76 4.49 -2.27
C GLN A 258 9.97 3.22 -2.62
N ALA A 259 8.76 3.35 -3.17
CA ALA A 259 7.89 2.23 -3.51
C ALA A 259 8.46 1.30 -4.61
N PRO A 260 9.19 1.79 -5.65
CA PRO A 260 9.80 0.92 -6.64
C PRO A 260 10.88 0.01 -6.03
N PHE A 261 10.93 -1.24 -6.49
CA PHE A 261 11.95 -2.21 -6.07
C PHE A 261 13.36 -1.81 -6.51
N TYR A 262 13.49 -1.07 -7.60
CA TYR A 262 14.76 -0.69 -8.22
C TYR A 262 15.35 0.58 -7.60
N LYS A 263 16.64 0.53 -7.25
CA LYS A 263 17.33 1.60 -6.51
C LYS A 263 17.65 2.84 -7.34
N THR A 264 17.75 2.70 -8.66
CA THR A 264 18.10 3.81 -9.55
C THR A 264 16.98 4.04 -10.55
N SER A 265 16.46 5.26 -10.59
CA SER A 265 15.37 5.65 -11.47
C SER A 265 15.49 7.11 -11.87
N PHE A 266 15.06 7.43 -13.09
CA PHE A 266 14.77 8.82 -13.44
C PHE A 266 13.38 9.17 -12.93
N ILE A 267 13.26 10.33 -12.26
CA ILE A 267 12.01 10.86 -11.73
C ILE A 267 11.61 12.03 -12.62
N LEU A 268 10.39 11.99 -13.15
CA LEU A 268 9.79 13.07 -13.90
C LEU A 268 8.51 13.52 -13.20
N ASP A 269 8.48 14.78 -12.81
CA ASP A 269 7.28 15.46 -12.30
C ASP A 269 6.92 16.61 -13.24
N PHE A 270 5.92 16.40 -14.09
CA PHE A 270 5.48 17.39 -15.07
C PHE A 270 4.32 18.28 -14.58
N PHE A 271 3.93 18.12 -13.32
CA PHE A 271 3.03 19.03 -12.58
C PHE A 271 3.69 19.42 -11.24
N ALA A 272 4.91 19.94 -11.33
CA ALA A 272 5.83 20.08 -10.20
C ALA A 272 5.30 20.92 -9.02
N GLY A 273 4.33 21.82 -9.29
CA GLY A 273 3.67 22.63 -8.26
C GLY A 273 4.68 23.37 -7.37
N SER A 274 4.68 23.04 -6.07
CA SER A 274 5.61 23.59 -5.08
C SER A 274 7.03 23.01 -5.12
N GLY A 275 7.32 22.08 -6.04
CA GLY A 275 8.61 21.38 -6.09
C GLY A 275 8.81 20.33 -5.00
N THR A 276 7.75 19.84 -4.36
CA THR A 276 7.84 18.85 -3.27
C THR A 276 8.55 17.57 -3.70
N THR A 277 8.39 17.14 -4.94
CA THR A 277 9.09 15.96 -5.49
C THR A 277 10.60 16.15 -5.49
N LEU A 278 11.09 17.32 -5.91
CA LEU A 278 12.51 17.65 -5.85
C LEU A 278 13.01 17.66 -4.40
N HIS A 279 12.28 18.31 -3.50
CA HIS A 279 12.63 18.37 -2.07
C HIS A 279 12.69 16.96 -1.46
N ALA A 280 11.70 16.12 -1.70
CA ALA A 280 11.70 14.74 -1.22
C ALA A 280 12.88 13.92 -1.78
N THR A 281 13.22 14.11 -3.05
CA THR A 281 14.36 13.43 -3.69
C THR A 281 15.70 13.83 -3.07
N MET A 282 15.86 15.09 -2.68
CA MET A 282 17.09 15.58 -2.03
C MET A 282 17.26 15.06 -0.59
N GLN A 283 16.18 14.58 0.04
CA GLN A 283 16.21 14.03 1.39
C GLN A 283 16.35 12.51 1.44
N LEU A 284 16.30 11.82 0.29
CA LEU A 284 16.48 10.36 0.14
C LEU A 284 17.91 9.98 -0.18
#